data_c9b2d64a555a490b3b3d069dc46dd1b2
#
_entry.id   c9b2d64a555a490b3b3d069dc46dd1b2
#
_cell.length_a   1.000
_cell.length_b   1.000
_cell.length_c   1.000
_cell.angle_alpha   90.00
_cell.angle_beta   90.00
_cell.angle_gamma   90.00
#
_symmetry.space_group_name_H-M   'P 1'
#
loop_
_entity.id
_entity.type
_entity.pdbx_description
1 polymer ?
#
loop_
_entity_poly.entity_id
_entity_poly.type
_entity_poly.pdbx_seq_one_letter_code
_entity_poly.pdbx_strand_id
1 'polypeptide(L)'
;MIIIESKRKKAATILKRYPDAILADVTSGAKDGLVKLSPFYPHGGIPVPFSEGYTATCVEAIWQGLKVFEGADVDIQMFYNDTMKNIKRTVRRFGKPLGHRKGVNGTELLGYIEARKLIYIPAYRWVLENKVAGIIERLREASKTKTIVLLDYDTNSEVENAKKPLSHASLIKAYAEGIYPYDDVDVPHNKVSEDIVLQLDLFNQ
;
A
#
# COMPACT_ATOMS: atom_id res chain seq x y z
N MET A 1 -20.75 -4.02 7.71
CA MET A 1 -19.64 -3.98 8.70
C MET A 1 -18.39 -4.57 8.07
N ILE A 2 -17.18 -3.97 8.29
CA ILE A 2 -15.91 -4.50 7.78
C ILE A 2 -15.07 -5.02 8.96
N ILE A 3 -14.53 -6.24 8.84
CA ILE A 3 -13.73 -6.94 9.85
C ILE A 3 -12.44 -7.41 9.20
N ILE A 4 -11.36 -7.55 9.99
CA ILE A 4 -10.08 -8.07 9.53
C ILE A 4 -9.83 -9.40 10.22
N GLU A 5 -9.46 -10.42 9.45
CA GLU A 5 -9.07 -11.72 9.96
C GLU A 5 -7.80 -12.24 9.28
N SER A 6 -7.08 -13.09 10.01
CA SER A 6 -5.86 -13.66 9.44
C SER A 6 -6.19 -14.66 8.33
N LYS A 7 -5.55 -14.45 7.16
CA LYS A 7 -5.58 -15.37 6.02
C LYS A 7 -5.13 -16.79 6.36
N ARG A 8 -4.39 -16.97 7.47
CA ARG A 8 -3.95 -18.29 7.94
C ARG A 8 -5.09 -19.10 8.59
N LYS A 9 -6.20 -18.45 8.96
CA LYS A 9 -7.39 -19.14 9.49
C LYS A 9 -8.16 -19.84 8.37
N LYS A 10 -8.70 -21.01 8.67
CA LYS A 10 -9.58 -21.71 7.73
C LYS A 10 -10.89 -20.93 7.55
N ALA A 11 -11.39 -20.86 6.33
CA ALA A 11 -12.64 -20.18 6.00
C ALA A 11 -13.81 -20.64 6.88
N ALA A 12 -13.95 -21.96 7.13
CA ALA A 12 -14.98 -22.51 8.00
C ALA A 12 -14.90 -21.96 9.44
N THR A 13 -13.71 -21.70 9.97
CA THR A 13 -13.53 -21.11 11.31
C THR A 13 -14.01 -19.65 11.34
N ILE A 14 -13.76 -18.91 10.28
CA ILE A 14 -14.19 -17.52 10.15
C ILE A 14 -15.72 -17.47 10.00
N LEU A 15 -16.27 -18.29 9.11
CA LEU A 15 -17.72 -18.34 8.87
C LEU A 15 -18.52 -18.86 10.07
N LYS A 16 -17.93 -19.72 10.92
CA LYS A 16 -18.56 -20.09 12.19
C LYS A 16 -18.76 -18.88 13.11
N ARG A 17 -17.83 -17.92 13.07
CA ARG A 17 -17.92 -16.71 13.89
C ARG A 17 -18.77 -15.62 13.23
N TYR A 18 -18.74 -15.56 11.92
CA TYR A 18 -19.47 -14.57 11.11
C TYR A 18 -20.26 -15.30 10.01
N PRO A 19 -21.42 -15.88 10.37
CA PRO A 19 -22.30 -16.52 9.39
C PRO A 19 -22.66 -15.51 8.28
N ASP A 20 -22.75 -15.95 7.05
CA ASP A 20 -23.10 -15.13 5.88
C ASP A 20 -22.11 -14.01 5.52
N ALA A 21 -20.93 -13.98 6.15
CA ALA A 21 -19.90 -13.01 5.79
C ALA A 21 -19.30 -13.29 4.40
N ILE A 22 -19.00 -12.22 3.68
CA ILE A 22 -18.20 -12.28 2.45
C ILE A 22 -16.73 -12.30 2.86
N LEU A 23 -16.00 -13.34 2.48
CA LEU A 23 -14.55 -13.43 2.68
C LEU A 23 -13.84 -12.76 1.49
N ALA A 24 -13.15 -11.69 1.73
CA ALA A 24 -12.42 -10.90 0.74
C ALA A 24 -10.91 -11.03 0.96
N ASP A 25 -10.25 -11.85 0.14
CA ASP A 25 -8.79 -11.99 0.15
C ASP A 25 -8.14 -10.77 -0.51
N VAL A 26 -7.48 -9.93 0.29
CA VAL A 26 -6.80 -8.72 -0.21
C VAL A 26 -5.28 -8.89 -0.32
N THR A 27 -4.77 -10.11 -0.13
CA THR A 27 -3.35 -10.41 -0.20
C THR A 27 -2.83 -10.50 -1.64
N SER A 28 -1.50 -10.50 -1.80
CA SER A 28 -0.86 -10.74 -3.10
C SER A 28 -1.11 -12.14 -3.68
N GLY A 29 -1.68 -13.05 -2.90
CA GLY A 29 -2.08 -14.39 -3.33
C GLY A 29 -3.57 -14.51 -3.72
N ALA A 30 -4.32 -13.43 -3.71
CA ALA A 30 -5.72 -13.42 -4.16
C ALA A 30 -5.81 -13.80 -5.65
N LYS A 31 -6.84 -14.59 -6.00
CA LYS A 31 -7.03 -15.10 -7.38
C LYS A 31 -8.08 -14.33 -8.17
N ASP A 32 -8.65 -13.31 -7.58
CA ASP A 32 -9.68 -12.47 -8.17
C ASP A 32 -9.21 -11.01 -8.28
N GLY A 33 -10.10 -10.13 -8.68
CA GLY A 33 -9.81 -8.70 -8.82
C GLY A 33 -9.37 -7.99 -7.53
N LEU A 34 -9.53 -8.61 -6.35
CA LEU A 34 -9.12 -8.05 -5.08
C LEU A 34 -7.60 -8.10 -4.87
N VAL A 35 -6.85 -8.87 -5.66
CA VAL A 35 -5.39 -8.83 -5.70
C VAL A 35 -4.87 -7.41 -5.95
N LYS A 36 -5.65 -6.56 -6.63
CA LYS A 36 -5.35 -5.14 -6.86
C LYS A 36 -5.26 -4.31 -5.58
N LEU A 37 -5.83 -4.80 -4.47
CA LEU A 37 -5.72 -4.17 -3.16
C LEU A 37 -4.39 -4.49 -2.45
N SER A 38 -3.61 -5.44 -2.97
CA SER A 38 -2.31 -5.76 -2.40
C SER A 38 -1.29 -4.64 -2.65
N PRO A 39 -0.48 -4.24 -1.65
CA PRO A 39 0.61 -3.28 -1.83
C PRO A 39 1.71 -3.76 -2.79
N PHE A 40 1.68 -5.04 -3.19
CA PHE A 40 2.59 -5.65 -4.17
C PHE A 40 2.08 -5.53 -5.61
N TYR A 41 0.79 -5.19 -5.80
CA TYR A 41 0.20 -5.17 -7.14
C TYR A 41 0.77 -4.02 -7.99
N PRO A 42 1.22 -4.30 -9.23
CA PRO A 42 1.91 -3.32 -10.07
C PRO A 42 0.92 -2.41 -10.81
N HIS A 43 0.40 -1.41 -10.10
CA HIS A 43 -0.49 -0.40 -10.67
C HIS A 43 0.21 0.55 -11.64
N GLY A 44 1.50 0.81 -11.41
CA GLY A 44 2.28 1.81 -12.14
C GLY A 44 1.92 3.26 -11.78
N GLY A 45 2.88 4.15 -11.99
CA GLY A 45 2.69 5.59 -11.84
C GLY A 45 2.38 6.08 -10.42
N ILE A 46 2.72 5.30 -9.37
CA ILE A 46 2.51 5.72 -7.98
C ILE A 46 3.60 6.73 -7.62
N PRO A 47 3.25 7.99 -7.25
CA PRO A 47 4.25 8.96 -6.84
C PRO A 47 5.07 8.47 -5.65
N VAL A 48 6.39 8.63 -5.73
CA VAL A 48 7.27 8.29 -4.60
C VAL A 48 7.31 9.49 -3.65
N PRO A 49 6.90 9.35 -2.38
CA PRO A 49 6.89 10.45 -1.43
C PRO A 49 8.25 11.14 -1.31
N PHE A 50 8.25 12.48 -1.21
CA PHE A 50 9.45 13.32 -1.13
C PHE A 50 10.45 13.16 -2.29
N SER A 51 9.98 12.69 -3.45
CA SER A 51 10.86 12.36 -4.59
C SER A 51 10.23 12.86 -5.88
N GLU A 52 10.34 14.15 -6.12
CA GLU A 52 9.79 14.78 -7.33
C GLU A 52 10.29 14.10 -8.60
N GLY A 53 9.39 13.83 -9.54
CA GLY A 53 9.68 13.14 -10.79
C GLY A 53 9.82 11.63 -10.69
N TYR A 54 9.83 11.03 -9.49
CA TYR A 54 9.91 9.58 -9.34
C TYR A 54 8.53 8.95 -9.15
N THR A 55 8.29 7.87 -9.87
CA THR A 55 7.12 7.01 -9.69
C THR A 55 7.53 5.55 -9.53
N ALA A 56 6.66 4.75 -8.96
CA ALA A 56 6.89 3.32 -8.78
C ALA A 56 5.71 2.48 -9.27
N THR A 57 5.97 1.20 -9.48
CA THR A 57 4.96 0.24 -9.93
C THR A 57 4.00 -0.15 -8.81
N CYS A 58 4.49 -0.30 -7.57
CA CYS A 58 3.67 -0.69 -6.42
C CYS A 58 4.18 -0.06 -5.11
N VAL A 59 3.35 -0.07 -4.08
CA VAL A 59 3.68 0.52 -2.76
C VAL A 59 4.86 -0.20 -2.10
N GLU A 60 4.92 -1.53 -2.19
CA GLU A 60 6.04 -2.29 -1.64
C GLU A 60 7.36 -1.95 -2.37
N ALA A 61 7.32 -1.64 -3.66
CA ALA A 61 8.48 -1.18 -4.41
C ALA A 61 9.04 0.15 -3.87
N ILE A 62 8.15 1.09 -3.51
CA ILE A 62 8.53 2.33 -2.83
C ILE A 62 9.19 2.04 -1.48
N TRP A 63 8.52 1.22 -0.66
CA TRP A 63 8.98 0.86 0.66
C TRP A 63 10.36 0.21 0.64
N GLN A 64 10.58 -0.73 -0.27
CA GLN A 64 11.86 -1.42 -0.38
C GLN A 64 12.93 -0.58 -1.07
N GLY A 65 12.54 0.23 -2.04
CA GLY A 65 13.46 1.12 -2.77
C GLY A 65 14.07 2.19 -1.88
N LEU A 66 13.26 2.81 -1.00
CA LEU A 66 13.73 3.84 -0.06
C LEU A 66 14.38 3.28 1.20
N LYS A 67 14.36 1.95 1.41
CA LYS A 67 14.93 1.31 2.60
C LYS A 67 16.44 1.31 2.56
N VAL A 68 17.06 1.76 3.66
CA VAL A 68 18.52 1.83 3.84
C VAL A 68 18.98 0.73 4.76
N PHE A 69 20.10 0.10 4.42
CA PHE A 69 20.76 -0.96 5.17
C PHE A 69 22.22 -0.58 5.45
N GLU A 70 22.88 -1.33 6.33
CA GLU A 70 24.33 -1.16 6.60
C GLU A 70 25.15 -1.28 5.32
N GLY A 71 24.80 -2.18 4.42
CA GLY A 71 25.53 -2.47 3.18
C GLY A 71 24.88 -1.93 1.90
N ALA A 72 23.79 -1.15 1.98
CA ALA A 72 23.13 -0.62 0.79
C ALA A 72 22.22 0.57 1.10
N ASP A 73 22.26 1.59 0.26
CA ASP A 73 21.37 2.76 0.32
C ASP A 73 20.13 2.55 -0.57
N VAL A 74 19.45 3.64 -0.92
CA VAL A 74 18.30 3.68 -1.84
C VAL A 74 18.58 2.88 -3.11
N ASP A 75 17.60 2.13 -3.55
CA ASP A 75 17.65 1.32 -4.76
C ASP A 75 16.44 1.65 -5.66
N ILE A 76 16.63 2.61 -6.55
CA ILE A 76 15.56 3.06 -7.48
C ILE A 76 15.14 1.98 -8.48
N GLN A 77 15.96 0.95 -8.71
CA GLN A 77 15.58 -0.16 -9.58
C GLN A 77 14.40 -0.96 -9.02
N MET A 78 14.22 -0.94 -7.69
CA MET A 78 13.05 -1.55 -7.05
C MET A 78 11.75 -0.91 -7.50
N PHE A 79 11.74 0.39 -7.86
CA PHE A 79 10.52 1.11 -8.28
C PHE A 79 9.92 0.55 -9.57
N TYR A 80 10.72 -0.10 -10.40
CA TYR A 80 10.31 -0.67 -11.69
C TYR A 80 9.89 -2.15 -11.61
N ASN A 81 9.91 -2.76 -10.42
CA ASN A 81 9.54 -4.17 -10.27
C ASN A 81 8.01 -4.34 -10.38
N ASP A 82 7.56 -4.89 -11.49
CA ASP A 82 6.16 -5.16 -11.82
C ASP A 82 5.76 -6.65 -11.67
N THR A 83 6.68 -7.49 -11.19
CA THR A 83 6.50 -8.94 -11.19
C THR A 83 5.80 -9.50 -9.96
N MET A 84 5.55 -8.69 -8.93
CA MET A 84 5.11 -9.09 -7.59
C MET A 84 6.08 -10.08 -6.88
N LYS A 85 7.26 -10.29 -7.43
CA LYS A 85 8.28 -11.23 -6.93
C LYS A 85 9.59 -10.50 -6.69
N ASN A 86 10.42 -11.05 -5.78
CA ASN A 86 11.77 -10.54 -5.50
C ASN A 86 11.84 -9.07 -5.09
N ILE A 87 10.73 -8.49 -4.61
CA ILE A 87 10.68 -7.09 -4.18
C ILE A 87 11.39 -6.89 -2.83
N LYS A 88 11.40 -7.91 -1.96
CA LYS A 88 11.95 -7.74 -0.61
C LYS A 88 13.48 -7.75 -0.61
N ARG A 89 14.06 -6.67 -0.09
CA ARG A 89 15.49 -6.57 0.23
C ARG A 89 15.72 -7.19 1.62
N THR A 90 16.60 -8.19 1.71
CA THR A 90 16.74 -9.03 2.91
C THR A 90 17.96 -8.66 3.75
N VAL A 91 17.86 -8.82 5.07
CA VAL A 91 18.96 -8.64 6.02
C VAL A 91 20.16 -9.53 5.66
N ARG A 92 19.90 -10.75 5.20
CA ARG A 92 20.96 -11.69 4.81
C ARG A 92 21.87 -11.12 3.70
N ARG A 93 21.31 -10.33 2.77
CA ARG A 93 22.05 -9.79 1.62
C ARG A 93 22.65 -8.40 1.90
N PHE A 94 21.95 -7.56 2.67
CA PHE A 94 22.25 -6.15 2.77
C PHE A 94 22.65 -5.69 4.19
N GLY A 95 22.65 -6.58 5.19
CA GLY A 95 22.89 -6.21 6.57
C GLY A 95 21.64 -5.68 7.28
N LYS A 96 21.83 -5.10 8.46
CA LYS A 96 20.75 -4.58 9.29
C LYS A 96 20.09 -3.35 8.62
N PRO A 97 18.75 -3.26 8.62
CA PRO A 97 18.07 -2.05 8.17
C PRO A 97 18.30 -0.90 9.15
N LEU A 98 18.68 0.25 8.63
CA LEU A 98 18.94 1.48 9.38
C LEU A 98 17.71 2.39 9.43
N GLY A 99 16.86 2.33 8.40
CA GLY A 99 15.66 3.17 8.27
C GLY A 99 15.21 3.27 6.81
N HIS A 100 14.50 4.36 6.51
CA HIS A 100 14.09 4.68 5.14
C HIS A 100 14.50 6.12 4.81
N ARG A 101 15.02 6.32 3.62
CA ARG A 101 15.39 7.65 3.16
C ARG A 101 14.12 8.48 2.92
N LYS A 102 14.10 9.72 3.40
CA LYS A 102 13.02 10.67 3.15
C LYS A 102 13.19 11.24 1.74
N GLY A 103 12.72 10.48 0.75
CA GLY A 103 12.91 10.74 -0.67
C GLY A 103 14.24 10.21 -1.24
N VAL A 104 14.26 10.02 -2.56
CA VAL A 104 15.40 9.44 -3.29
C VAL A 104 16.69 10.24 -3.08
N ASN A 105 16.59 11.57 -3.15
CA ASN A 105 17.72 12.50 -3.01
C ASN A 105 17.81 13.11 -1.61
N GLY A 106 16.96 12.66 -0.65
CA GLY A 106 16.95 13.18 0.70
C GLY A 106 18.15 12.70 1.52
N THR A 107 18.56 13.49 2.50
CA THR A 107 19.62 13.12 3.45
C THR A 107 19.08 12.58 4.77
N GLU A 108 17.82 12.90 5.09
CA GLU A 108 17.15 12.48 6.32
C GLU A 108 16.81 10.99 6.27
N LEU A 109 17.10 10.30 7.38
CA LEU A 109 16.79 8.89 7.57
C LEU A 109 15.65 8.75 8.57
N LEU A 110 14.49 8.31 8.09
CA LEU A 110 13.30 8.08 8.89
C LEU A 110 13.39 6.75 9.63
N GLY A 111 13.01 6.76 10.91
CA GLY A 111 12.78 5.55 11.67
C GLY A 111 11.59 4.74 11.14
N TYR A 112 11.43 3.51 11.61
CA TYR A 112 10.43 2.57 11.06
C TYR A 112 8.99 3.10 11.15
N ILE A 113 8.61 3.71 12.28
CA ILE A 113 7.27 4.27 12.47
C ILE A 113 7.07 5.55 11.64
N GLU A 114 8.07 6.43 11.61
CA GLU A 114 8.01 7.65 10.80
C GLU A 114 7.88 7.30 9.30
N ALA A 115 8.63 6.31 8.83
CA ALA A 115 8.53 5.83 7.46
C ALA A 115 7.14 5.26 7.15
N ARG A 116 6.50 4.54 8.10
CA ARG A 116 5.09 4.13 7.94
C ARG A 116 4.18 5.33 7.70
N LYS A 117 4.30 6.37 8.54
CA LYS A 117 3.45 7.57 8.52
C LYS A 117 3.68 8.39 7.25
N LEU A 118 4.94 8.58 6.88
CA LEU A 118 5.34 9.55 5.86
C LEU A 118 5.55 8.94 4.46
N ILE A 119 5.73 7.62 4.36
CA ILE A 119 5.98 6.94 3.09
C ILE A 119 4.89 5.92 2.78
N TYR A 120 4.71 4.90 3.64
CA TYR A 120 3.85 3.76 3.32
C TYR A 120 2.37 4.14 3.28
N ILE A 121 1.87 4.78 4.33
CA ILE A 121 0.46 5.16 4.46
C ILE A 121 0.04 6.13 3.34
N PRO A 122 0.77 7.23 3.05
CA PRO A 122 0.42 8.13 1.96
C PRO A 122 0.48 7.48 0.57
N ALA A 123 1.52 6.67 0.29
CA ALA A 123 1.62 5.96 -0.98
C ALA A 123 0.46 4.97 -1.17
N TYR A 124 0.05 4.27 -0.12
CA TYR A 124 -1.07 3.33 -0.20
C TYR A 124 -2.41 4.07 -0.32
N ARG A 125 -2.59 5.20 0.38
CA ARG A 125 -3.76 6.07 0.20
C ARG A 125 -3.92 6.49 -1.26
N TRP A 126 -2.83 6.95 -1.88
CA TRP A 126 -2.86 7.33 -3.29
C TRP A 126 -3.37 6.19 -4.19
N VAL A 127 -2.95 4.94 -3.93
CA VAL A 127 -3.45 3.76 -4.65
C VAL A 127 -4.95 3.57 -4.43
N LEU A 128 -5.43 3.68 -3.18
CA LEU A 128 -6.86 3.52 -2.86
C LEU A 128 -7.71 4.54 -3.61
N GLU A 129 -7.24 5.77 -3.72
CA GLU A 129 -7.94 6.88 -4.38
C GLU A 129 -7.87 6.80 -5.91
N ASN A 130 -6.70 6.50 -6.47
CA ASN A 130 -6.45 6.68 -7.91
C ASN A 130 -6.50 5.38 -8.73
N LYS A 131 -6.33 4.22 -8.10
CA LYS A 131 -6.23 2.94 -8.83
C LYS A 131 -7.35 1.97 -8.52
N VAL A 132 -7.90 2.02 -7.31
CA VAL A 132 -8.88 1.01 -6.85
C VAL A 132 -10.13 1.60 -6.21
N ALA A 133 -10.41 2.89 -6.41
CA ALA A 133 -11.57 3.58 -5.85
C ALA A 133 -12.90 2.84 -6.09
N GLY A 134 -13.11 2.30 -7.30
CA GLY A 134 -14.30 1.51 -7.61
C GLY A 134 -14.38 0.17 -6.85
N ILE A 135 -13.24 -0.43 -6.45
CA ILE A 135 -13.25 -1.63 -5.59
C ILE A 135 -13.64 -1.22 -4.17
N ILE A 136 -13.07 -0.13 -3.66
CA ILE A 136 -13.39 0.38 -2.32
C ILE A 136 -14.87 0.74 -2.22
N GLU A 137 -15.44 1.39 -3.23
CA GLU A 137 -16.86 1.74 -3.22
C GLU A 137 -17.75 0.49 -3.17
N ARG A 138 -17.44 -0.55 -3.95
CA ARG A 138 -18.16 -1.83 -3.87
C ARG A 138 -18.05 -2.50 -2.50
N LEU A 139 -16.88 -2.43 -1.84
CA LEU A 139 -16.70 -2.94 -0.48
C LEU A 139 -17.54 -2.15 0.53
N ARG A 140 -17.56 -0.81 0.38
CA ARG A 140 -18.36 0.10 1.21
C ARG A 140 -19.86 -0.20 1.08
N GLU A 141 -20.37 -0.28 -0.14
CA GLU A 141 -21.78 -0.61 -0.39
C GLU A 141 -22.17 -2.00 0.14
N ALA A 142 -21.37 -3.04 -0.14
CA ALA A 142 -21.62 -4.39 0.35
C ALA A 142 -21.60 -4.44 1.90
N SER A 143 -20.77 -3.62 2.54
CA SER A 143 -20.66 -3.58 4.01
C SER A 143 -21.88 -3.00 4.72
N LYS A 144 -22.75 -2.30 3.99
CA LYS A 144 -24.02 -1.75 4.53
C LYS A 144 -25.03 -2.88 4.87
N THR A 145 -25.00 -3.95 4.10
CA THR A 145 -25.98 -5.07 4.24
C THR A 145 -25.35 -6.36 4.72
N LYS A 146 -24.05 -6.56 4.53
CA LYS A 146 -23.34 -7.79 4.88
C LYS A 146 -22.08 -7.51 5.70
N THR A 147 -21.63 -8.50 6.43
CA THR A 147 -20.30 -8.49 7.03
C THR A 147 -19.26 -8.83 5.96
N ILE A 148 -18.29 -7.94 5.77
CA ILE A 148 -17.14 -8.17 4.89
C ILE A 148 -15.94 -8.51 5.77
N VAL A 149 -15.33 -9.67 5.55
CA VAL A 149 -14.11 -10.09 6.26
C VAL A 149 -12.92 -9.96 5.32
N LEU A 150 -12.11 -8.92 5.51
CA LEU A 150 -10.86 -8.75 4.79
C LEU A 150 -9.81 -9.72 5.35
N LEU A 151 -9.22 -10.51 4.46
CA LEU A 151 -8.20 -11.49 4.83
C LEU A 151 -6.80 -10.95 4.50
N ASP A 152 -5.95 -10.85 5.54
CA ASP A 152 -4.54 -10.47 5.41
C ASP A 152 -3.66 -11.40 6.25
N TYR A 153 -2.38 -11.50 5.93
CA TYR A 153 -1.42 -12.28 6.73
C TYR A 153 -1.17 -11.66 8.10
N ASP A 154 -1.06 -10.34 8.16
CA ASP A 154 -0.95 -9.55 9.37
C ASP A 154 -2.28 -8.83 9.64
N THR A 155 -2.64 -8.69 10.92
CA THR A 155 -3.90 -8.06 11.35
C THR A 155 -3.68 -6.86 12.26
N ASN A 156 -2.43 -6.38 12.35
CA ASN A 156 -2.09 -5.23 13.17
C ASN A 156 -2.63 -3.94 12.54
N SER A 157 -3.49 -3.24 13.26
CA SER A 157 -4.06 -1.94 12.86
C SER A 157 -3.38 -0.75 13.53
N GLU A 158 -2.46 -1.00 14.47
CA GLU A 158 -1.79 0.05 15.23
C GLU A 158 -0.54 0.53 14.49
N VAL A 159 -0.55 1.76 14.00
CA VAL A 159 0.58 2.35 13.26
C VAL A 159 1.83 2.43 14.13
N GLU A 160 1.67 2.76 15.42
CA GLU A 160 2.75 2.90 16.40
C GLU A 160 3.37 1.56 16.86
N ASN A 161 2.74 0.44 16.53
CA ASN A 161 3.24 -0.87 16.93
C ASN A 161 4.39 -1.33 16.02
N ALA A 162 5.62 -1.01 16.38
CA ALA A 162 6.83 -1.42 15.63
C ALA A 162 7.11 -2.94 15.66
N LYS A 163 6.50 -3.69 16.58
CA LYS A 163 6.75 -5.14 16.75
C LYS A 163 6.08 -6.00 15.67
N LYS A 164 5.07 -5.45 15.00
CA LYS A 164 4.31 -6.16 13.95
C LYS A 164 4.21 -5.32 12.68
N PRO A 165 4.24 -5.93 11.49
CA PRO A 165 3.92 -5.24 10.26
C PRO A 165 2.52 -4.61 10.33
N LEU A 166 2.34 -3.46 9.70
CA LEU A 166 1.03 -2.84 9.54
C LEU A 166 0.24 -3.62 8.49
N SER A 167 -0.99 -4.00 8.81
CA SER A 167 -1.89 -4.67 7.89
C SER A 167 -2.43 -3.68 6.85
N HIS A 168 -2.26 -4.00 5.57
CA HIS A 168 -2.90 -3.20 4.53
C HIS A 168 -4.43 -3.38 4.53
N ALA A 169 -4.95 -4.52 5.00
CA ALA A 169 -6.39 -4.68 5.22
C ALA A 169 -6.92 -3.69 6.27
N SER A 170 -6.12 -3.30 7.28
CA SER A 170 -6.52 -2.28 8.25
C SER A 170 -6.62 -0.90 7.59
N LEU A 171 -5.74 -0.59 6.67
CA LEU A 171 -5.78 0.66 5.90
C LEU A 171 -6.97 0.69 4.93
N ILE A 172 -7.29 -0.43 4.27
CA ILE A 172 -8.49 -0.57 3.43
C ILE A 172 -9.75 -0.31 4.27
N LYS A 173 -9.86 -0.97 5.42
CA LYS A 173 -10.98 -0.78 6.34
C LYS A 173 -11.10 0.68 6.76
N ALA A 174 -10.01 1.28 7.25
CA ALA A 174 -10.01 2.66 7.72
C ALA A 174 -10.42 3.64 6.59
N TYR A 175 -9.93 3.43 5.37
CA TYR A 175 -10.30 4.23 4.22
C TYR A 175 -11.78 4.07 3.84
N ALA A 176 -12.30 2.84 3.84
CA ALA A 176 -13.71 2.58 3.56
C ALA A 176 -14.65 3.19 4.63
N GLU A 177 -14.19 3.29 5.87
CA GLU A 177 -14.93 3.85 7.01
C GLU A 177 -14.72 5.37 7.18
N GLY A 178 -13.88 6.02 6.36
CA GLY A 178 -13.62 7.47 6.42
C GLY A 178 -12.76 7.91 7.61
N ILE A 179 -11.95 7.02 8.16
CA ILE A 179 -11.05 7.26 9.31
C ILE A 179 -9.60 6.91 8.98
N TYR A 180 -9.17 7.20 7.74
CA TYR A 180 -7.81 6.87 7.30
C TYR A 180 -6.77 7.61 8.14
N PRO A 181 -5.71 6.93 8.61
CA PRO A 181 -4.74 7.55 9.52
C PRO A 181 -3.86 8.56 8.78
N TYR A 182 -3.52 9.66 9.44
CA TYR A 182 -2.61 10.71 8.95
C TYR A 182 -3.07 11.37 7.65
N ASP A 183 -4.37 11.65 7.53
CA ASP A 183 -4.97 12.37 6.39
C ASP A 183 -4.36 13.76 6.18
N ASP A 184 -3.89 14.41 7.26
CA ASP A 184 -3.33 15.76 7.26
C ASP A 184 -1.85 15.82 6.86
N VAL A 185 -1.20 14.68 6.61
CA VAL A 185 0.18 14.68 6.14
C VAL A 185 0.18 15.04 4.66
N ASP A 186 0.43 16.32 4.40
CA ASP A 186 0.60 16.85 3.05
C ASP A 186 1.92 16.31 2.47
N VAL A 187 1.87 15.11 1.93
CA VAL A 187 2.95 14.60 1.09
C VAL A 187 2.77 15.30 -0.25
N PRO A 188 3.80 16.03 -0.74
CA PRO A 188 3.70 16.70 -2.02
C PRO A 188 3.30 15.67 -3.09
N HIS A 189 2.01 15.64 -3.40
CA HIS A 189 1.53 14.92 -4.56
C HIS A 189 1.87 15.81 -5.75
N ASN A 190 2.77 15.35 -6.62
CA ASN A 190 2.86 15.95 -7.94
C ASN A 190 1.45 15.91 -8.54
N LYS A 191 0.76 17.04 -8.55
CA LYS A 191 -0.35 17.24 -9.47
C LYS A 191 0.26 16.98 -10.84
N VAL A 192 -0.12 15.87 -11.46
CA VAL A 192 0.07 15.71 -12.90
C VAL A 192 -0.66 16.92 -13.45
N SER A 193 0.10 17.89 -13.96
CA SER A 193 -0.47 19.10 -14.48
C SER A 193 -1.42 18.69 -15.60
N GLU A 194 -2.66 19.16 -15.56
CA GLU A 194 -3.67 18.95 -16.61
C GLU A 194 -3.14 19.39 -17.99
N ASP A 195 -2.05 20.14 -18.03
CA ASP A 195 -1.36 20.58 -19.24
C ASP A 195 -0.78 19.45 -20.12
N ILE A 196 -0.49 18.26 -19.54
CA ILE A 196 0.01 17.12 -20.34
C ILE A 196 -1.13 16.42 -21.07
N VAL A 197 -2.35 16.46 -20.54
CA VAL A 197 -3.53 15.84 -21.19
C VAL A 197 -3.93 16.66 -22.43
N LEU A 198 -3.81 17.97 -22.37
CA LEU A 198 -4.13 18.88 -23.50
C LEU A 198 -3.13 18.78 -24.65
N GLN A 199 -1.87 18.40 -24.41
CA GLN A 199 -0.88 18.21 -25.49
C GLN A 199 -1.04 16.92 -26.27
N LEU A 200 -1.63 15.87 -25.69
CA LEU A 200 -1.89 14.60 -26.38
C LEU A 200 -3.09 14.66 -27.33
N ASP A 201 -4.06 15.54 -27.08
CA ASP A 201 -5.21 15.71 -27.97
C ASP A 201 -4.92 16.56 -29.21
N LEU A 202 -3.80 17.27 -29.23
CA LEU A 202 -3.39 18.10 -30.41
C LEU A 202 -2.67 17.30 -31.51
N PHE A 203 -2.31 16.03 -31.27
CA PHE A 203 -1.66 15.17 -32.26
C PHE A 203 -2.57 14.09 -32.87
N ASN A 204 -3.88 14.11 -32.56
CA ASN A 204 -4.89 13.18 -33.11
C ASN A 204 -5.95 13.87 -33.99
N GLN A 205 -5.60 14.94 -34.70
CA GLN A 205 -6.43 15.50 -35.77
C GLN A 205 -5.76 15.26 -37.13
#